data_34a3e88d63ea01db7c217f3f4887ef57
#
_entry.id   34a3e88d63ea01db7c217f3f4887ef57
#
_cell.length_a   1.000
_cell.length_b   1.000
_cell.length_c   1.000
_cell.angle_alpha   90.00
_cell.angle_beta   90.00
_cell.angle_gamma   90.00
#
_symmetry.space_group_name_H-M   'P 1'
#
loop_
_entity.id
_entity.type
_entity.pdbx_description
1 polymer ?
#
loop_
_entity_poly.entity_id
_entity_poly.type
_entity_poly.pdbx_seq_one_letter_code
_entity_poly.pdbx_strand_id
1 'polypeptide(L)'
;MPFIDLPPQAQERVVCSISAAVKYEVPANIVLAVAEKEAGKPGQWVRNTNGTHDVGPMQFNTTYLRDLARYGITANDVAAAGCYSFDLAAWRLRMHLRNDKGELWTKAANYHSRTPRYNAVYRGDLIRKASKWADWLEARFVTLDVTKAGAASSMPTQPLEVQRVTQQASASSPVSAPAAKQAPARSLSLANYVPRQIYFNTNDQKEEANHAGTTR
;
A
#
# COMPACT_ATOMS: atom_id res chain seq x y z
N MET A 1 -10.85 -10.72 -9.80
CA MET A 1 -9.54 -10.36 -9.24
C MET A 1 -9.46 -8.83 -9.05
N PRO A 2 -9.09 -8.31 -7.89
CA PRO A 2 -9.24 -6.88 -7.56
C PRO A 2 -8.27 -5.92 -8.28
N PHE A 3 -7.39 -6.41 -9.17
CA PHE A 3 -6.31 -5.63 -9.80
C PHE A 3 -6.40 -5.55 -11.33
N ILE A 4 -7.47 -6.12 -11.94
CA ILE A 4 -7.62 -6.20 -13.42
C ILE A 4 -7.66 -4.83 -14.10
N ASP A 5 -8.10 -3.80 -13.38
CA ASP A 5 -8.20 -2.42 -13.87
C ASP A 5 -6.85 -1.66 -13.89
N LEU A 6 -5.78 -2.29 -13.40
CA LEU A 6 -4.46 -1.67 -13.35
C LEU A 6 -3.55 -2.21 -14.47
N PRO A 7 -2.70 -1.35 -15.06
CA PRO A 7 -1.63 -1.82 -15.95
C PRO A 7 -0.70 -2.83 -15.25
N PRO A 8 -0.11 -3.82 -15.97
CA PRO A 8 0.70 -4.89 -15.34
C PRO A 8 1.79 -4.41 -14.39
N GLN A 9 2.53 -3.36 -14.76
CA GLN A 9 3.56 -2.78 -13.89
C GLN A 9 2.99 -2.14 -12.60
N ALA A 10 1.77 -1.60 -12.67
CA ALA A 10 1.07 -1.07 -11.50
C ALA A 10 0.52 -2.21 -10.64
N GLN A 11 0.10 -3.33 -11.24
CA GLN A 11 -0.35 -4.51 -10.50
C GLN A 11 0.76 -5.07 -9.61
N GLU A 12 1.97 -5.28 -10.15
CA GLU A 12 3.13 -5.74 -9.36
C GLU A 12 3.43 -4.80 -8.19
N ARG A 13 3.51 -3.50 -8.46
CA ARG A 13 3.71 -2.47 -7.41
C ARG A 13 2.66 -2.56 -6.32
N VAL A 14 1.39 -2.68 -6.69
CA VAL A 14 0.27 -2.72 -5.74
C VAL A 14 0.30 -3.99 -4.92
N VAL A 15 0.44 -5.16 -5.56
CA VAL A 15 0.52 -6.46 -4.87
C VAL A 15 1.69 -6.48 -3.89
N CYS A 16 2.90 -6.10 -4.34
CA CYS A 16 4.08 -6.08 -3.48
C CYS A 16 3.92 -5.10 -2.30
N SER A 17 3.37 -3.90 -2.54
CA SER A 17 3.15 -2.90 -1.49
C SER A 17 2.14 -3.35 -0.45
N ILE A 18 1.02 -3.96 -0.86
CA ILE A 18 -0.01 -4.47 0.05
C ILE A 18 0.56 -5.63 0.89
N SER A 19 1.22 -6.60 0.25
CA SER A 19 1.83 -7.73 0.97
C SER A 19 2.85 -7.27 2.00
N ALA A 20 3.71 -6.31 1.65
CA ALA A 20 4.67 -5.73 2.57
C ALA A 20 4.00 -4.92 3.69
N ALA A 21 2.95 -4.17 3.39
CA ALA A 21 2.20 -3.40 4.38
C ALA A 21 1.58 -4.32 5.45
N VAL A 22 0.98 -5.42 5.03
CA VAL A 22 0.42 -6.44 5.95
C VAL A 22 1.51 -7.07 6.81
N LYS A 23 2.62 -7.52 6.18
CA LYS A 23 3.76 -8.15 6.86
C LYS A 23 4.33 -7.28 7.98
N TYR A 24 4.44 -5.99 7.73
CA TYR A 24 5.06 -5.04 8.68
C TYR A 24 4.04 -4.23 9.49
N GLU A 25 2.74 -4.51 9.38
CA GLU A 25 1.66 -3.79 10.07
C GLU A 25 1.75 -2.26 9.84
N VAL A 26 1.99 -1.86 8.60
CA VAL A 26 2.03 -0.47 8.17
C VAL A 26 0.75 -0.17 7.38
N PRO A 27 0.14 1.03 7.51
CA PRO A 27 -1.04 1.35 6.71
C PRO A 27 -0.77 1.20 5.21
N ALA A 28 -1.55 0.34 4.54
CA ALA A 28 -1.29 -0.06 3.15
C ALA A 28 -1.35 1.12 2.18
N ASN A 29 -2.26 2.06 2.40
CA ASN A 29 -2.35 3.29 1.61
C ASN A 29 -1.13 4.20 1.75
N ILE A 30 -0.40 4.16 2.88
CA ILE A 30 0.86 4.90 3.05
C ILE A 30 1.96 4.22 2.23
N VAL A 31 2.09 2.89 2.29
CA VAL A 31 3.09 2.16 1.49
C VAL A 31 2.87 2.38 0.00
N LEU A 32 1.60 2.27 -0.46
CA LEU A 32 1.20 2.52 -1.85
C LEU A 32 1.51 3.96 -2.28
N ALA A 33 1.24 4.95 -1.42
CA ALA A 33 1.53 6.34 -1.71
C ALA A 33 3.03 6.63 -1.83
N VAL A 34 3.86 6.01 -0.97
CA VAL A 34 5.32 6.08 -1.10
C VAL A 34 5.77 5.42 -2.41
N ALA A 35 5.29 4.21 -2.71
CA ALA A 35 5.64 3.51 -3.94
C ALA A 35 5.24 4.29 -5.21
N GLU A 36 4.09 4.98 -5.20
CA GLU A 36 3.68 5.87 -6.29
C GLU A 36 4.54 7.14 -6.34
N LYS A 37 4.95 7.67 -5.19
CA LYS A 37 5.76 8.89 -5.12
C LYS A 37 7.19 8.66 -5.61
N GLU A 38 7.81 7.58 -5.18
CA GLU A 38 9.16 7.22 -5.62
C GLU A 38 9.18 6.83 -7.11
N ALA A 39 8.16 6.11 -7.57
CA ALA A 39 7.88 5.76 -8.97
C ALA A 39 9.09 5.21 -9.76
N GLY A 40 10.07 4.65 -9.07
CA GLY A 40 11.24 4.04 -9.70
C GLY A 40 10.90 2.75 -10.46
N LYS A 41 11.86 2.27 -11.25
CA LYS A 41 11.74 1.05 -12.06
C LYS A 41 12.80 0.04 -11.64
N PRO A 42 12.54 -1.26 -11.84
CA PRO A 42 13.59 -2.28 -11.71
C PRO A 42 14.80 -1.92 -12.55
N GLY A 43 16.01 -2.10 -11.99
CA GLY A 43 17.27 -1.77 -12.62
C GLY A 43 17.61 -0.28 -12.70
N GLN A 44 16.76 0.61 -12.24
CA GLN A 44 16.96 2.06 -12.34
C GLN A 44 17.96 2.57 -11.29
N TRP A 45 18.86 3.44 -11.73
CA TRP A 45 19.79 4.21 -10.92
C TRP A 45 19.69 5.68 -11.32
N VAL A 46 19.26 6.53 -10.41
CA VAL A 46 19.13 7.98 -10.63
C VAL A 46 20.25 8.69 -9.89
N ARG A 47 21.13 9.38 -10.62
CA ARG A 47 22.24 10.13 -10.03
C ARG A 47 21.75 11.43 -9.40
N ASN A 48 22.13 11.67 -8.17
CA ASN A 48 21.91 12.91 -7.44
C ASN A 48 23.06 13.90 -7.60
N THR A 49 22.80 15.18 -7.38
CA THR A 49 23.80 16.24 -7.49
C THR A 49 24.94 16.11 -6.48
N ASN A 50 24.72 15.43 -5.36
CA ASN A 50 25.72 15.14 -4.32
C ASN A 50 26.55 13.87 -4.59
N GLY A 51 26.43 13.28 -5.79
CA GLY A 51 27.16 12.09 -6.21
C GLY A 51 26.58 10.76 -5.73
N THR A 52 25.52 10.75 -4.92
CA THR A 52 24.79 9.54 -4.56
C THR A 52 23.84 9.12 -5.68
N HIS A 53 23.27 7.90 -5.58
CA HIS A 53 22.21 7.44 -6.47
C HIS A 53 21.00 7.00 -5.67
N ASP A 54 19.82 7.17 -6.26
CA ASP A 54 18.59 6.55 -5.81
C ASP A 54 18.31 5.32 -6.69
N VAL A 55 18.04 4.18 -6.05
CA VAL A 55 18.12 2.86 -6.69
C VAL A 55 16.80 2.13 -6.62
N GLY A 56 16.39 1.56 -7.75
CA GLY A 56 15.27 0.63 -7.89
C GLY A 56 13.88 1.23 -7.72
N PRO A 57 12.85 0.38 -7.62
CA PRO A 57 11.44 0.80 -7.59
C PRO A 57 11.10 1.79 -6.47
N MET A 58 11.76 1.67 -5.31
CA MET A 58 11.51 2.48 -4.13
C MET A 58 12.58 3.55 -3.86
N GLN A 59 13.44 3.81 -4.85
CA GLN A 59 14.44 4.89 -4.88
C GLN A 59 15.30 4.96 -3.60
N PHE A 60 15.89 3.82 -3.22
CA PHE A 60 16.80 3.76 -2.07
C PHE A 60 18.10 4.50 -2.35
N ASN A 61 18.42 5.49 -1.53
CA ASN A 61 19.68 6.22 -1.66
C ASN A 61 20.88 5.34 -1.29
N THR A 62 21.94 5.41 -2.10
CA THR A 62 23.16 4.61 -1.91
C THR A 62 23.86 4.84 -0.57
N THR A 63 23.68 6.02 0.06
CA THR A 63 24.18 6.26 1.42
C THR A 63 23.46 5.37 2.43
N TYR A 64 22.14 5.28 2.33
CA TYR A 64 21.35 4.41 3.19
C TYR A 64 21.65 2.92 2.95
N LEU A 65 21.83 2.52 1.68
CA LEU A 65 22.19 1.14 1.33
C LEU A 65 23.56 0.73 1.89
N ARG A 66 24.50 1.66 2.00
CA ARG A 66 25.78 1.43 2.65
C ARG A 66 25.64 1.06 4.13
N ASP A 67 24.69 1.69 4.83
CA ASP A 67 24.39 1.34 6.24
C ASP A 67 23.74 -0.05 6.34
N LEU A 68 23.02 -0.48 5.31
CA LEU A 68 22.37 -1.79 5.25
C LEU A 68 23.30 -2.93 4.80
N ALA A 69 24.44 -2.61 4.20
CA ALA A 69 25.43 -3.60 3.73
C ALA A 69 25.91 -4.55 4.86
N ARG A 70 25.95 -4.08 6.09
CA ARG A 70 26.28 -4.92 7.28
C ARG A 70 25.27 -6.04 7.54
N TYR A 71 24.08 -5.95 6.97
CA TYR A 71 23.05 -6.98 7.01
C TYR A 71 22.97 -7.81 5.72
N GLY A 72 23.96 -7.67 4.83
CA GLY A 72 24.01 -8.36 3.54
C GLY A 72 23.07 -7.77 2.48
N ILE A 73 22.44 -6.62 2.73
CA ILE A 73 21.55 -5.97 1.77
C ILE A 73 22.36 -5.09 0.83
N THR A 74 22.27 -5.38 -0.47
CA THR A 74 23.03 -4.67 -1.51
C THR A 74 22.13 -3.77 -2.36
N ALA A 75 22.75 -2.85 -3.12
CA ALA A 75 22.05 -2.03 -4.09
C ALA A 75 21.42 -2.86 -5.23
N ASN A 76 22.03 -3.98 -5.59
CA ASN A 76 21.48 -4.87 -6.62
C ASN A 76 20.20 -5.57 -6.15
N ASP A 77 20.10 -5.92 -4.85
CA ASP A 77 18.89 -6.52 -4.30
C ASP A 77 17.70 -5.59 -4.42
N VAL A 78 17.89 -4.30 -4.10
CA VAL A 78 16.81 -3.30 -4.18
C VAL A 78 16.56 -2.80 -5.61
N ALA A 79 17.51 -2.97 -6.52
CA ALA A 79 17.35 -2.66 -7.93
C ALA A 79 16.58 -3.75 -8.67
N ALA A 80 16.59 -4.99 -8.19
CA ALA A 80 15.97 -6.12 -8.86
C ALA A 80 14.45 -5.95 -9.02
N ALA A 81 13.89 -6.64 -10.02
CA ALA A 81 12.44 -6.80 -10.17
C ALA A 81 11.86 -7.62 -9.01
N GLY A 82 10.55 -7.53 -8.80
CA GLY A 82 9.84 -8.25 -7.74
C GLY A 82 9.64 -7.43 -6.48
N CYS A 83 9.25 -8.10 -5.40
CA CYS A 83 8.73 -7.45 -4.21
C CYS A 83 9.79 -6.98 -3.19
N TYR A 84 11.06 -7.35 -3.35
CA TYR A 84 12.08 -7.09 -2.32
C TYR A 84 12.23 -5.60 -1.95
N SER A 85 12.27 -4.73 -2.95
CA SER A 85 12.38 -3.27 -2.74
C SER A 85 11.19 -2.71 -1.97
N PHE A 86 9.98 -3.21 -2.24
CA PHE A 86 8.75 -2.81 -1.53
C PHE A 86 8.72 -3.35 -0.10
N ASP A 87 9.19 -4.58 0.10
CA ASP A 87 9.31 -5.20 1.43
C ASP A 87 10.25 -4.39 2.33
N LEU A 88 11.44 -4.07 1.83
CA LEU A 88 12.40 -3.23 2.55
C LEU A 88 11.87 -1.82 2.82
N ALA A 89 11.11 -1.25 1.89
CA ALA A 89 10.50 0.07 2.06
C ALA A 89 9.41 0.08 3.16
N ALA A 90 8.56 -0.93 3.22
CA ALA A 90 7.57 -1.07 4.28
C ALA A 90 8.23 -1.29 5.65
N TRP A 91 9.29 -2.10 5.71
CA TRP A 91 10.09 -2.22 6.94
C TRP A 91 10.68 -0.88 7.37
N ARG A 92 11.28 -0.11 6.46
CA ARG A 92 11.83 1.21 6.74
C ARG A 92 10.74 2.18 7.24
N LEU A 93 9.56 2.19 6.60
CA LEU A 93 8.42 2.97 7.05
C LEU A 93 7.98 2.59 8.46
N ARG A 94 7.88 1.28 8.77
CA ARG A 94 7.59 0.82 10.14
C ARG A 94 8.59 1.39 11.15
N MET A 95 9.89 1.39 10.81
CA MET A 95 10.92 1.95 11.70
C MET A 95 10.71 3.45 11.94
N HIS A 96 10.40 4.23 10.90
CA HIS A 96 10.05 5.65 11.06
C HIS A 96 8.79 5.84 11.91
N LEU A 97 7.72 5.10 11.62
CA LEU A 97 6.45 5.21 12.33
C LEU A 97 6.57 4.89 13.83
N ARG A 98 7.44 3.93 14.20
CA ARG A 98 7.64 3.51 15.59
C ARG A 98 8.61 4.40 16.35
N ASN A 99 9.73 4.76 15.72
CA ASN A 99 10.89 5.30 16.43
C ASN A 99 11.05 6.81 16.28
N ASP A 100 10.54 7.42 15.20
CA ASP A 100 10.71 8.86 14.99
C ASP A 100 9.68 9.67 15.81
N LYS A 101 10.01 10.93 16.09
CA LYS A 101 9.13 11.88 16.76
C LYS A 101 8.21 12.58 15.78
N GLY A 102 7.07 13.06 16.25
CA GLY A 102 6.09 13.79 15.46
C GLY A 102 4.81 13.00 15.21
N GLU A 103 3.89 13.61 14.48
CA GLU A 103 2.64 12.99 14.05
C GLU A 103 2.87 12.00 12.89
N LEU A 104 1.88 11.17 12.60
CA LEU A 104 1.95 10.06 11.64
C LEU A 104 2.57 10.46 10.30
N TRP A 105 2.10 11.57 9.72
CA TRP A 105 2.51 11.99 8.38
C TRP A 105 3.92 12.57 8.33
N THR A 106 4.36 13.24 9.41
CA THR A 106 5.74 13.69 9.57
C THR A 106 6.68 12.49 9.62
N LYS A 107 6.32 11.47 10.40
CA LYS A 107 7.08 10.22 10.51
C LYS A 107 7.14 9.46 9.18
N ALA A 108 6.00 9.32 8.48
CA ALA A 108 5.97 8.67 7.17
C ALA A 108 6.83 9.41 6.14
N ALA A 109 6.78 10.75 6.13
CA ALA A 109 7.58 11.58 5.23
C ALA A 109 9.09 11.56 5.53
N ASN A 110 9.51 11.09 6.71
CA ASN A 110 10.93 10.84 7.03
C ASN A 110 11.53 9.72 6.17
N TYR A 111 10.71 8.94 5.49
CA TYR A 111 11.16 8.04 4.43
C TYR A 111 12.02 8.77 3.40
N HIS A 112 11.60 9.97 2.98
CA HIS A 112 12.33 10.81 2.05
C HIS A 112 13.38 11.66 2.77
N SER A 113 12.98 12.43 3.79
CA SER A 113 13.90 13.32 4.51
C SER A 113 13.37 13.72 5.89
N ARG A 114 14.29 13.78 6.86
CA ARG A 114 14.03 14.39 8.18
C ARG A 114 14.21 15.91 8.17
N THR A 115 14.77 16.50 7.12
CA THR A 115 14.92 17.95 7.01
C THR A 115 13.55 18.61 6.86
N PRO A 116 13.14 19.53 7.76
CA PRO A 116 11.76 20.01 7.85
C PRO A 116 11.18 20.52 6.52
N ARG A 117 11.93 21.31 5.75
CA ARG A 117 11.46 21.84 4.46
C ARG A 117 11.18 20.74 3.43
N TYR A 118 12.04 19.73 3.33
CA TYR A 118 11.86 18.63 2.38
C TYR A 118 10.78 17.67 2.85
N ASN A 119 10.73 17.38 4.17
CA ASN A 119 9.68 16.60 4.78
C ASN A 119 8.30 17.22 4.51
N ALA A 120 8.13 18.52 4.71
CA ALA A 120 6.85 19.19 4.53
C ALA A 120 6.32 19.09 3.09
N VAL A 121 7.19 19.28 2.08
CA VAL A 121 6.81 19.16 0.67
C VAL A 121 6.43 17.70 0.35
N TYR A 122 7.26 16.74 0.74
CA TYR A 122 7.00 15.32 0.52
C TYR A 122 5.72 14.86 1.23
N ARG A 123 5.51 15.29 2.47
CA ARG A 123 4.33 14.99 3.28
C ARG A 123 3.03 15.43 2.62
N GLY A 124 2.97 16.66 2.10
CA GLY A 124 1.79 17.16 1.41
C GLY A 124 1.40 16.31 0.20
N ASP A 125 2.38 15.87 -0.58
CA ASP A 125 2.15 14.99 -1.73
C ASP A 125 1.77 13.57 -1.30
N LEU A 126 2.45 13.06 -0.26
CA LEU A 126 2.16 11.73 0.30
C LEU A 126 0.72 11.62 0.80
N ILE A 127 0.20 12.62 1.51
CA ILE A 127 -1.18 12.63 2.00
C ILE A 127 -2.16 12.58 0.83
N ARG A 128 -1.97 13.40 -0.22
CA ARG A 128 -2.86 13.39 -1.39
C ARG A 128 -2.92 12.02 -2.08
N LYS A 129 -1.74 11.37 -2.25
CA LYS A 129 -1.66 10.03 -2.85
C LYS A 129 -2.30 8.98 -1.95
N ALA A 130 -1.99 9.02 -0.66
CA ALA A 130 -2.53 8.07 0.30
C ALA A 130 -4.05 8.17 0.46
N SER A 131 -4.63 9.36 0.29
CA SER A 131 -6.08 9.53 0.25
C SER A 131 -6.72 8.78 -0.93
N LYS A 132 -6.17 8.96 -2.13
CA LYS A 132 -6.65 8.22 -3.33
C LYS A 132 -6.51 6.70 -3.17
N TRP A 133 -5.39 6.27 -2.58
CA TRP A 133 -5.18 4.85 -2.32
C TRP A 133 -6.11 4.30 -1.24
N ALA A 134 -6.53 5.12 -0.26
CA ALA A 134 -7.53 4.69 0.72
C ALA A 134 -8.88 4.42 0.03
N ASP A 135 -9.36 5.35 -0.79
CA ASP A 135 -10.61 5.18 -1.54
C ASP A 135 -10.54 3.93 -2.45
N TRP A 136 -9.40 3.72 -3.11
CA TRP A 136 -9.18 2.55 -3.96
C TRP A 136 -9.20 1.23 -3.19
N LEU A 137 -8.59 1.20 -2.00
CA LEU A 137 -8.56 0.04 -1.12
C LEU A 137 -9.94 -0.27 -0.54
N GLU A 138 -10.66 0.74 -0.06
CA GLU A 138 -12.01 0.59 0.49
C GLU A 138 -13.01 0.03 -0.51
N ALA A 139 -12.85 0.36 -1.78
CA ALA A 139 -13.70 -0.17 -2.85
C ALA A 139 -13.44 -1.67 -3.16
N ARG A 140 -12.35 -2.28 -2.65
CA ARG A 140 -11.87 -3.62 -3.04
C ARG A 140 -11.58 -4.56 -1.90
N PHE A 141 -11.39 -4.04 -0.69
CA PHE A 141 -10.97 -4.80 0.49
C PHE A 141 -11.72 -4.32 1.72
N VAL A 142 -11.85 -5.20 2.71
CA VAL A 142 -12.21 -4.79 4.06
C VAL A 142 -11.02 -4.05 4.67
N THR A 143 -11.20 -2.79 5.01
CA THR A 143 -10.15 -1.94 5.57
C THR A 143 -10.52 -1.47 6.97
N LEU A 144 -9.52 -1.27 7.83
CA LEU A 144 -9.67 -0.69 9.16
C LEU A 144 -8.99 0.67 9.24
N ASP A 145 -9.69 1.60 9.89
CA ASP A 145 -9.15 2.90 10.25
C ASP A 145 -8.24 2.74 11.48
N VAL A 146 -6.93 2.83 11.27
CA VAL A 146 -5.96 2.64 12.37
C VAL A 146 -6.00 3.74 13.43
N THR A 147 -6.62 4.88 13.15
CA THR A 147 -6.79 5.95 14.14
C THR A 147 -7.95 5.65 15.09
N LYS A 148 -8.87 4.78 14.70
CA LYS A 148 -10.03 4.34 15.50
C LYS A 148 -9.80 2.97 16.16
N ALA A 149 -8.72 2.27 15.85
CA ALA A 149 -8.44 0.92 16.34
C ALA A 149 -8.25 0.82 17.86
N GLY A 150 -8.10 1.94 18.57
CA GLY A 150 -8.14 1.95 20.04
C GLY A 150 -9.52 1.69 20.66
N ALA A 151 -10.61 1.70 19.87
CA ALA A 151 -11.97 1.46 20.32
C ALA A 151 -12.55 0.08 19.93
N ALA A 152 -11.84 -0.70 19.13
CA ALA A 152 -12.33 -1.97 18.59
C ALA A 152 -11.54 -3.19 19.10
N SER A 153 -11.60 -3.42 20.41
CA SER A 153 -11.21 -4.71 21.02
C SER A 153 -12.39 -5.66 21.11
N SER A 154 -13.29 -5.65 20.12
CA SER A 154 -14.35 -6.66 20.00
C SER A 154 -14.51 -7.00 18.52
N MET A 155 -13.82 -8.04 18.08
CA MET A 155 -14.12 -8.70 16.80
C MET A 155 -15.52 -9.34 16.91
N PRO A 156 -16.45 -9.06 16.00
CA PRO A 156 -17.66 -9.85 15.91
C PRO A 156 -17.30 -11.21 15.30
N THR A 157 -17.25 -12.22 16.12
CA THR A 157 -17.28 -13.63 15.71
C THR A 157 -18.71 -13.94 15.27
N GLN A 158 -19.08 -13.60 14.04
CA GLN A 158 -20.29 -14.14 13.42
C GLN A 158 -19.90 -14.85 12.13
N PRO A 159 -20.33 -16.11 11.94
CA PRO A 159 -20.17 -16.83 10.68
C PRO A 159 -21.04 -16.14 9.62
N LEU A 160 -20.47 -15.77 8.48
CA LEU A 160 -21.25 -15.32 7.33
C LEU A 160 -22.03 -16.50 6.78
N GLU A 161 -23.33 -16.49 7.04
CA GLU A 161 -24.28 -17.41 6.41
C GLU A 161 -24.36 -17.08 4.92
N VAL A 162 -23.88 -18.00 4.09
CA VAL A 162 -23.93 -17.90 2.63
C VAL A 162 -25.38 -18.06 2.17
N GLN A 163 -26.03 -16.95 1.92
CA GLN A 163 -27.32 -16.97 1.23
C GLN A 163 -27.07 -17.28 -0.26
N ARG A 164 -27.47 -18.47 -0.64
CA ARG A 164 -27.54 -18.99 -2.00
C ARG A 164 -28.61 -18.20 -2.78
N VAL A 165 -28.19 -17.22 -3.59
CA VAL A 165 -29.09 -16.55 -4.54
C VAL A 165 -29.27 -17.43 -5.75
N THR A 166 -30.45 -18.04 -5.86
CA THR A 166 -30.95 -18.70 -7.08
C THR A 166 -31.17 -17.65 -8.16
N GLN A 167 -30.49 -17.84 -9.28
CA GLN A 167 -30.73 -17.07 -10.51
C GLN A 167 -32.14 -17.34 -11.06
N GLN A 168 -32.92 -16.30 -11.22
CA GLN A 168 -34.04 -16.28 -12.14
C GLN A 168 -33.77 -15.25 -13.24
N ALA A 169 -33.57 -15.76 -14.43
CA ALA A 169 -33.45 -14.98 -15.63
C ALA A 169 -34.82 -14.40 -16.02
N SER A 170 -34.88 -13.11 -16.29
CA SER A 170 -35.95 -12.52 -17.09
C SER A 170 -35.38 -11.35 -17.90
N ALA A 171 -35.56 -11.49 -19.21
CA ALA A 171 -35.18 -10.52 -20.24
C ALA A 171 -36.12 -9.31 -20.23
N SER A 172 -35.58 -8.10 -20.48
CA SER A 172 -36.17 -7.09 -21.40
C SER A 172 -35.42 -5.76 -21.41
N SER A 173 -34.87 -5.44 -22.55
CA SER A 173 -34.85 -4.16 -23.30
C SER A 173 -34.22 -2.88 -22.75
N PRO A 174 -33.59 -2.06 -23.63
CA PRO A 174 -32.59 -1.05 -23.29
C PRO A 174 -33.23 0.29 -22.91
N VAL A 175 -32.75 0.93 -21.89
CA VAL A 175 -33.06 2.31 -21.55
C VAL A 175 -31.77 3.15 -21.53
N SER A 176 -31.89 4.27 -22.23
CA SER A 176 -30.93 5.33 -22.49
C SER A 176 -30.08 5.74 -21.27
N ALA A 177 -28.77 5.97 -21.51
CA ALA A 177 -27.84 6.53 -20.56
C ALA A 177 -28.22 7.99 -20.18
N PRO A 178 -28.26 8.34 -18.91
CA PRO A 178 -28.24 9.74 -18.49
C PRO A 178 -26.82 10.24 -18.35
N ALA A 179 -26.60 11.48 -18.80
CA ALA A 179 -25.36 12.22 -18.74
C ALA A 179 -24.69 12.20 -17.37
N ALA A 180 -23.40 11.91 -17.36
CA ALA A 180 -22.55 11.99 -16.16
C ALA A 180 -22.52 13.42 -15.62
N LYS A 181 -23.22 13.66 -14.51
CA LYS A 181 -23.01 14.85 -13.69
C LYS A 181 -21.65 14.74 -13.03
N GLN A 182 -20.73 15.64 -13.39
CA GLN A 182 -19.45 15.80 -12.69
C GLN A 182 -19.75 16.08 -11.21
N ALA A 183 -19.27 15.20 -10.34
CA ALA A 183 -19.31 15.43 -8.92
C ALA A 183 -18.41 16.63 -8.55
N PRO A 184 -18.82 17.50 -7.62
CA PRO A 184 -17.99 18.63 -7.21
C PRO A 184 -16.69 18.12 -6.59
N ALA A 185 -15.57 18.72 -6.99
CA ALA A 185 -14.25 18.46 -6.41
C ALA A 185 -14.34 18.74 -4.90
N ARG A 186 -14.34 17.69 -4.08
CA ARG A 186 -14.23 17.83 -2.62
C ARG A 186 -12.89 18.44 -2.30
N SER A 187 -12.88 19.63 -1.71
CA SER A 187 -11.68 20.18 -1.10
C SER A 187 -11.29 19.25 0.05
N LEU A 188 -10.21 18.50 -0.13
CA LEU A 188 -9.68 17.59 0.88
C LEU A 188 -9.08 18.43 2.01
N SER A 189 -9.82 18.61 3.09
CA SER A 189 -9.26 19.09 4.34
C SER A 189 -8.27 18.05 4.86
N LEU A 190 -7.01 18.43 4.99
CA LEU A 190 -5.92 17.59 5.52
C LEU A 190 -6.19 17.04 6.93
N ALA A 191 -7.16 17.63 7.65
CA ALA A 191 -7.52 17.27 9.02
C ALA A 191 -8.32 15.96 9.15
N ASN A 192 -8.91 15.44 8.05
CA ASN A 192 -9.86 14.31 8.14
C ASN A 192 -9.37 13.03 7.43
N TYR A 193 -8.08 12.97 7.08
CA TYR A 193 -7.57 11.78 6.43
C TYR A 193 -7.25 10.65 7.40
N VAL A 194 -7.73 9.44 7.09
CA VAL A 194 -7.62 8.25 7.92
C VAL A 194 -6.72 7.20 7.27
N PRO A 195 -5.62 6.76 7.92
CA PRO A 195 -4.79 5.68 7.44
C PRO A 195 -5.54 4.34 7.47
N ARG A 196 -5.41 3.54 6.40
CA ARG A 196 -6.10 2.26 6.24
C ARG A 196 -5.14 1.08 6.28
N GLN A 197 -5.46 0.08 7.11
CA GLN A 197 -4.74 -1.18 7.19
C GLN A 197 -5.60 -2.31 6.59
N ILE A 198 -4.96 -3.22 5.85
CA ILE A 198 -5.61 -4.40 5.28
C ILE A 198 -5.31 -5.60 6.17
N TYR A 199 -6.32 -6.41 6.42
CA TYR A 199 -6.19 -7.71 7.05
C TYR A 199 -6.61 -8.80 6.07
N PHE A 200 -5.77 -9.82 5.93
CA PHE A 200 -6.16 -11.07 5.27
C PHE A 200 -6.64 -12.05 6.34
N ASN A 201 -7.80 -12.66 6.10
CA ASN A 201 -8.27 -13.74 6.94
C ASN A 201 -7.41 -14.99 6.64
N THR A 202 -6.53 -15.36 7.58
CA THR A 202 -5.61 -16.50 7.42
C THR A 202 -6.30 -17.86 7.48
N ASN A 203 -7.61 -17.92 7.68
CA ASN A 203 -8.35 -19.18 7.71
C ASN A 203 -8.52 -19.82 6.31
N ASP A 204 -8.45 -19.07 5.22
CA ASP A 204 -8.61 -19.59 3.86
C ASP A 204 -7.39 -20.40 3.38
N GLN A 205 -6.23 -20.27 4.02
CA GLN A 205 -5.02 -21.02 3.65
C GLN A 205 -4.96 -22.44 4.22
N LYS A 206 -5.82 -22.78 5.19
CA LYS A 206 -5.85 -24.14 5.77
C LYS A 206 -6.70 -25.14 4.96
N GLU A 207 -7.62 -24.68 4.13
CA GLU A 207 -8.44 -25.59 3.31
C GLU A 207 -7.71 -26.07 2.04
N GLU A 208 -6.83 -25.26 1.44
CA GLU A 208 -6.05 -25.71 0.27
C GLU A 208 -4.96 -26.74 0.61
N ALA A 209 -4.41 -26.71 1.81
CA ALA A 209 -3.39 -27.67 2.23
C ALA A 209 -3.96 -29.08 2.51
N ASN A 210 -5.26 -29.20 2.83
CA ASN A 210 -5.91 -30.50 3.10
C ASN A 210 -6.41 -31.22 1.84
N HIS A 211 -6.51 -30.54 0.69
CA HIS A 211 -6.95 -31.19 -0.57
C HIS A 211 -5.80 -31.74 -1.42
N ALA A 212 -4.55 -31.39 -1.10
CA ALA A 212 -3.37 -31.90 -1.81
C ALA A 212 -2.82 -33.25 -1.24
N GLY A 213 -3.42 -33.76 -0.19
CA GLY A 213 -2.92 -34.95 0.56
C GLY A 213 -3.58 -36.29 0.25
N THR A 214 -4.55 -36.37 -0.67
CA THR A 214 -5.27 -37.62 -0.92
C THR A 214 -5.30 -37.98 -2.40
N THR A 215 -4.15 -38.36 -2.94
CA THR A 215 -4.06 -39.26 -4.12
C THR A 215 -2.81 -40.11 -4.00
N ARG A 216 -3.03 -41.25 -3.49
CA ARG A 216 -2.16 -42.44 -3.67
C ARG A 216 -3.06 -43.63 -4.01
#